data_ed30ff33c1f1fe674dfdd278a3754de8
#
_entry.id   ed30ff33c1f1fe674dfdd278a3754de8
#
_cell.length_a   1.000
_cell.length_b   1.000
_cell.length_c   1.000
_cell.angle_alpha   90.00
_cell.angle_beta   90.00
_cell.angle_gamma   90.00
#
_symmetry.space_group_name_H-M   'P 1'
#
loop_
_entity.id
_entity.type
_entity.pdbx_description
1 polymer ?
#
loop_
_entity_poly.entity_id
_entity_poly.type
_entity_poly.pdbx_seq_one_letter_code
_entity_poly.pdbx_strand_id
1 'polypeptide(L)'
;MSIPSILSHETIVIATKNAGKVKEFAHALEKLGKKTASLLDYPQIPDIIEDGLTFLENARIKAKTTGDALGVPVLADDSGLRVEALNGEPGVYSARYAGEGAKDSDNNAKLLKQLNLIHARREALAVELLPDGSRLLSKAEFVCALALYDPATGKFLEAEGTVEGWITDQPHGTGGFGYDPLFWLPGLSRGMAELTKDEKQQISHRGEALKKLLPLLEQAQ
;
A
#
# COMPACT_ATOMS: atom_id res chain seq x y z
N MET A 1 -10.59 30.53 -2.28
CA MET A 1 -11.13 29.60 -3.28
C MET A 1 -11.01 28.21 -2.69
N SER A 2 -12.13 27.53 -2.46
CA SER A 2 -12.15 26.15 -1.99
C SER A 2 -11.51 25.26 -3.06
N ILE A 3 -10.74 24.26 -2.65
CA ILE A 3 -10.31 23.18 -3.53
C ILE A 3 -11.58 22.57 -4.10
N PRO A 4 -11.74 22.47 -5.46
CA PRO A 4 -12.87 21.74 -6.01
C PRO A 4 -12.85 20.37 -5.37
N SER A 5 -13.89 20.01 -4.62
CA SER A 5 -13.90 18.74 -3.93
C SER A 5 -13.74 17.64 -4.96
N ILE A 6 -12.71 16.79 -4.81
CA ILE A 6 -12.58 15.57 -5.61
C ILE A 6 -13.88 14.76 -5.56
N LEU A 7 -14.63 14.91 -4.47
CA LEU A 7 -15.94 14.29 -4.28
C LEU A 7 -17.01 14.87 -5.21
N SER A 8 -16.80 16.04 -5.85
CA SER A 8 -17.70 16.59 -6.87
C SER A 8 -17.55 15.87 -8.23
N HIS A 9 -16.41 15.24 -8.48
CA HIS A 9 -16.17 14.48 -9.71
C HIS A 9 -16.82 13.09 -9.64
N GLU A 10 -17.49 12.66 -10.70
CA GLU A 10 -18.07 11.31 -10.80
C GLU A 10 -16.97 10.24 -10.80
N THR A 11 -15.85 10.53 -11.47
CA THR A 11 -14.71 9.64 -11.61
C THR A 11 -13.50 10.21 -10.87
N ILE A 12 -12.86 9.38 -10.06
CA ILE A 12 -11.62 9.70 -9.35
C ILE A 12 -10.46 9.01 -10.07
N VAL A 13 -9.46 9.78 -10.45
CA VAL A 13 -8.24 9.26 -11.08
C VAL A 13 -7.24 8.86 -10.00
N ILE A 14 -6.77 7.61 -10.07
CA ILE A 14 -5.75 7.06 -9.16
C ILE A 14 -4.44 6.91 -9.95
N ALA A 15 -3.38 7.56 -9.47
CA ALA A 15 -2.06 7.50 -10.11
C ALA A 15 -1.34 6.17 -9.83
N THR A 16 -1.87 5.08 -10.37
CA THR A 16 -1.26 3.74 -10.22
C THR A 16 -1.54 2.87 -11.46
N LYS A 17 -0.56 2.01 -11.81
CA LYS A 17 -0.72 0.90 -12.76
C LYS A 17 -0.86 -0.46 -12.06
N ASN A 18 -0.79 -0.51 -10.73
CA ASN A 18 -0.94 -1.74 -9.97
C ASN A 18 -2.42 -2.15 -9.87
N ALA A 19 -2.77 -3.24 -10.56
CA ALA A 19 -4.16 -3.74 -10.63
C ALA A 19 -4.72 -4.14 -9.25
N GLY A 20 -3.87 -4.55 -8.30
CA GLY A 20 -4.28 -4.86 -6.93
C GLY A 20 -4.75 -3.60 -6.21
N LYS A 21 -3.95 -2.53 -6.25
CA LYS A 21 -4.28 -1.22 -5.68
C LYS A 21 -5.54 -0.64 -6.33
N VAL A 22 -5.66 -0.70 -7.66
CA VAL A 22 -6.86 -0.24 -8.38
C VAL A 22 -8.12 -0.92 -7.85
N LYS A 23 -8.08 -2.25 -7.64
CA LYS A 23 -9.22 -3.01 -7.11
C LYS A 23 -9.59 -2.57 -5.67
N GLU A 24 -8.61 -2.31 -4.82
CA GLU A 24 -8.86 -1.87 -3.44
C GLU A 24 -9.45 -0.46 -3.41
N PHE A 25 -8.93 0.48 -4.21
CA PHE A 25 -9.50 1.83 -4.32
C PHE A 25 -10.90 1.81 -4.93
N ALA A 26 -11.11 1.05 -6.00
CA ALA A 26 -12.42 0.92 -6.64
C ALA A 26 -13.46 0.41 -5.64
N HIS A 27 -13.14 -0.63 -4.87
CA HIS A 27 -14.03 -1.18 -3.84
C HIS A 27 -14.36 -0.15 -2.74
N ALA A 28 -13.38 0.67 -2.31
CA ALA A 28 -13.59 1.71 -1.31
C ALA A 28 -14.44 2.87 -1.86
N LEU A 29 -14.14 3.33 -3.08
CA LEU A 29 -14.76 4.51 -3.67
C LEU A 29 -16.17 4.21 -4.25
N GLU A 30 -16.43 2.96 -4.67
CA GLU A 30 -17.76 2.51 -5.07
C GLU A 30 -18.80 2.71 -3.95
N LYS A 31 -18.42 2.47 -2.70
CA LYS A 31 -19.26 2.72 -1.52
C LYS A 31 -19.66 4.19 -1.35
N LEU A 32 -18.89 5.10 -1.96
CA LEU A 32 -19.17 6.53 -2.02
C LEU A 32 -19.87 6.95 -3.33
N GLY A 33 -20.30 5.98 -4.15
CA GLY A 33 -20.93 6.23 -5.45
C GLY A 33 -19.96 6.77 -6.50
N LYS A 34 -18.64 6.55 -6.36
CA LYS A 34 -17.62 7.06 -7.29
C LYS A 34 -17.09 5.98 -8.22
N LYS A 35 -16.86 6.35 -9.47
CA LYS A 35 -16.09 5.56 -10.43
C LYS A 35 -14.60 5.79 -10.22
N THR A 36 -13.79 4.79 -10.56
CA THR A 36 -12.34 4.86 -10.47
C THR A 36 -11.73 4.68 -11.85
N ALA A 37 -10.88 5.60 -12.25
CA ALA A 37 -9.94 5.46 -13.36
C ALA A 37 -8.52 5.30 -12.79
N SER A 38 -7.62 4.72 -13.56
CA SER A 38 -6.22 4.51 -13.17
C SER A 38 -5.28 4.88 -14.31
N LEU A 39 -3.97 4.83 -14.08
CA LEU A 39 -2.98 5.06 -15.16
C LEU A 39 -3.05 4.00 -16.28
N LEU A 40 -3.73 2.87 -16.05
CA LEU A 40 -4.01 1.90 -17.11
C LEU A 40 -4.96 2.44 -18.18
N ASP A 41 -5.81 3.41 -17.81
CA ASP A 41 -6.77 4.07 -18.70
C ASP A 41 -6.14 5.26 -19.45
N TYR A 42 -4.92 5.66 -19.09
CA TYR A 42 -4.18 6.80 -19.65
C TYR A 42 -2.79 6.37 -20.15
N PRO A 43 -2.70 5.55 -21.22
CA PRO A 43 -1.43 5.00 -21.71
C PRO A 43 -0.44 6.06 -22.22
N GLN A 44 -0.91 7.28 -22.49
CA GLN A 44 -0.08 8.42 -22.86
C GLN A 44 0.74 9.00 -21.71
N ILE A 45 0.39 8.69 -20.45
CA ILE A 45 1.17 9.10 -19.28
C ILE A 45 2.37 8.16 -19.14
N PRO A 46 3.62 8.68 -19.23
CA PRO A 46 4.81 7.85 -19.07
C PRO A 46 4.92 7.27 -17.67
N ASP A 47 5.81 6.30 -17.52
CA ASP A 47 6.14 5.78 -16.19
C ASP A 47 6.74 6.88 -15.33
N ILE A 48 6.21 7.03 -14.13
CA ILE A 48 6.60 8.07 -13.19
C ILE A 48 7.79 7.54 -12.39
N ILE A 49 8.88 8.29 -12.38
CA ILE A 49 10.07 7.96 -11.59
C ILE A 49 9.76 8.25 -10.10
N GLU A 50 9.79 7.21 -9.30
CA GLU A 50 9.59 7.26 -7.85
C GLU A 50 10.96 7.29 -7.17
N ASP A 51 11.58 8.47 -7.09
CA ASP A 51 12.91 8.72 -6.52
C ASP A 51 12.86 9.35 -5.12
N GLY A 52 11.67 9.45 -4.53
CA GLY A 52 11.48 9.92 -3.15
C GLY A 52 12.05 8.94 -2.12
N LEU A 53 12.49 9.48 -0.99
CA LEU A 53 13.04 8.72 0.12
C LEU A 53 11.96 8.17 1.07
N THR A 54 10.74 8.67 0.95
CA THR A 54 9.60 8.26 1.76
C THR A 54 8.41 7.89 0.89
N PHE A 55 7.48 7.11 1.44
CA PHE A 55 6.22 6.79 0.75
C PHE A 55 5.43 8.06 0.40
N LEU A 56 5.40 9.04 1.31
CA LEU A 56 4.68 10.28 1.06
C LEU A 56 5.29 11.09 -0.08
N GLU A 57 6.62 11.19 -0.16
CA GLU A 57 7.30 11.86 -1.27
C GLU A 57 6.95 11.20 -2.61
N ASN A 58 7.00 9.87 -2.69
CA ASN A 58 6.62 9.14 -3.91
C ASN A 58 5.13 9.33 -4.24
N ALA A 59 4.24 9.32 -3.25
CA ALA A 59 2.82 9.61 -3.49
C ALA A 59 2.61 11.03 -4.06
N ARG A 60 3.31 12.04 -3.51
CA ARG A 60 3.30 13.41 -4.03
C ARG A 60 3.78 13.50 -5.48
N ILE A 61 4.93 12.86 -5.78
CA ILE A 61 5.48 12.83 -7.14
C ILE A 61 4.45 12.27 -8.12
N LYS A 62 3.85 11.12 -7.79
CA LYS A 62 2.83 10.49 -8.64
C LYS A 62 1.59 11.36 -8.81
N ALA A 63 1.04 11.88 -7.72
CA ALA A 63 -0.16 12.71 -7.76
C ALA A 63 0.07 13.98 -8.59
N LYS A 64 1.19 14.68 -8.35
CA LYS A 64 1.52 15.92 -9.04
C LYS A 64 1.76 15.69 -10.52
N THR A 65 2.62 14.74 -10.88
CA THR A 65 2.95 14.44 -12.28
C THR A 65 1.70 14.08 -13.08
N THR A 66 0.84 13.23 -12.51
CA THR A 66 -0.40 12.82 -13.18
C THR A 66 -1.42 13.97 -13.25
N GLY A 67 -1.58 14.72 -12.16
CA GLY A 67 -2.53 15.83 -12.08
C GLY A 67 -2.19 16.95 -13.03
N ASP A 68 -0.92 17.34 -13.11
CA ASP A 68 -0.44 18.37 -14.05
C ASP A 68 -0.64 17.91 -15.51
N ALA A 69 -0.43 16.63 -15.80
CA ALA A 69 -0.59 16.09 -17.15
C ALA A 69 -2.06 15.98 -17.59
N LEU A 70 -2.98 15.68 -16.66
CA LEU A 70 -4.39 15.49 -16.95
C LEU A 70 -5.25 16.75 -16.71
N GLY A 71 -4.75 17.72 -15.96
CA GLY A 71 -5.49 18.94 -15.58
C GLY A 71 -6.65 18.68 -14.61
N VAL A 72 -6.63 17.58 -13.87
CA VAL A 72 -7.68 17.18 -12.91
C VAL A 72 -7.07 16.78 -11.57
N PRO A 73 -7.85 16.84 -10.48
CA PRO A 73 -7.39 16.30 -9.19
C PRO A 73 -7.09 14.81 -9.28
N VAL A 74 -5.97 14.40 -8.70
CA VAL A 74 -5.47 13.03 -8.74
C VAL A 74 -5.11 12.55 -7.34
N LEU A 75 -5.59 11.39 -6.98
CA LEU A 75 -5.19 10.65 -5.80
C LEU A 75 -4.06 9.68 -6.17
N ALA A 76 -2.96 9.74 -5.44
CA ALA A 76 -1.90 8.75 -5.53
C ALA A 76 -1.69 8.05 -4.20
N ASP A 77 -1.26 6.80 -4.25
CA ASP A 77 -0.72 6.09 -3.12
C ASP A 77 0.71 5.63 -3.38
N ASP A 78 1.53 5.70 -2.35
CA ASP A 78 2.71 4.85 -2.26
C ASP A 78 2.64 4.04 -0.99
N SER A 79 3.00 2.77 -1.08
CA SER A 79 2.79 1.82 0.00
C SER A 79 3.79 0.68 -0.07
N GLY A 80 4.11 0.14 1.09
CA GLY A 80 5.03 -0.99 1.16
C GLY A 80 5.07 -1.60 2.55
N LEU A 81 5.99 -2.53 2.69
CA LEU A 81 6.26 -3.29 3.89
C LEU A 81 7.53 -2.77 4.55
N ARG A 82 7.49 -2.55 5.86
CA ARG A 82 8.67 -2.35 6.71
C ARG A 82 8.81 -3.54 7.65
N VAL A 83 10.00 -4.13 7.71
CA VAL A 83 10.29 -5.30 8.54
C VAL A 83 11.35 -4.96 9.57
N GLU A 84 11.04 -5.15 10.85
CA GLU A 84 11.90 -4.74 11.97
C GLU A 84 13.29 -5.40 11.93
N ALA A 85 13.33 -6.72 11.72
CA ALA A 85 14.59 -7.46 11.65
C ALA A 85 15.47 -7.08 10.46
N LEU A 86 14.92 -6.37 9.47
CA LEU A 86 15.61 -5.85 8.28
C LEU A 86 15.80 -4.33 8.33
N ASN A 87 15.71 -3.72 9.53
CA ASN A 87 15.86 -2.28 9.74
C ASN A 87 14.93 -1.43 8.82
N GLY A 88 13.72 -1.92 8.59
CA GLY A 88 12.72 -1.25 7.78
C GLY A 88 12.73 -1.60 6.29
N GLU A 89 13.66 -2.43 5.82
CA GLU A 89 13.55 -2.97 4.46
C GLU A 89 12.33 -3.91 4.34
N PRO A 90 11.71 -4.02 3.15
CA PRO A 90 12.05 -3.38 1.87
C PRO A 90 11.69 -1.89 1.76
N GLY A 91 10.80 -1.33 2.62
CA GLY A 91 10.44 0.08 2.59
C GLY A 91 9.90 0.53 1.23
N VAL A 92 10.35 1.68 0.73
CA VAL A 92 9.94 2.23 -0.58
C VAL A 92 10.34 1.34 -1.78
N TYR A 93 11.19 0.36 -1.57
CA TYR A 93 11.57 -0.62 -2.59
C TYR A 93 10.67 -1.87 -2.61
N SER A 94 9.56 -1.89 -1.87
CA SER A 94 8.70 -3.08 -1.70
C SER A 94 8.27 -3.72 -3.01
N ALA A 95 7.87 -2.94 -4.00
CA ALA A 95 7.42 -3.47 -5.29
C ALA A 95 8.56 -4.04 -6.16
N ARG A 96 9.80 -3.63 -5.90
CA ARG A 96 10.99 -4.02 -6.66
C ARG A 96 12.11 -4.57 -5.77
N TYR A 97 11.75 -5.17 -4.63
CA TYR A 97 12.72 -5.64 -3.65
C TYR A 97 13.68 -6.69 -4.22
N ALA A 98 13.18 -7.59 -5.06
CA ALA A 98 14.01 -8.59 -5.75
C ALA A 98 14.66 -8.05 -7.06
N GLY A 99 14.40 -6.81 -7.44
CA GLY A 99 14.91 -6.14 -8.64
C GLY A 99 13.79 -5.51 -9.46
N GLU A 100 14.16 -4.72 -10.47
CA GLU A 100 13.18 -4.10 -11.38
C GLU A 100 12.38 -5.18 -12.13
N GLY A 101 11.05 -5.00 -12.19
CA GLY A 101 10.14 -5.95 -12.82
C GLY A 101 9.91 -7.27 -12.07
N ALA A 102 10.40 -7.38 -10.82
CA ALA A 102 10.19 -8.57 -10.00
C ALA A 102 8.70 -8.82 -9.75
N LYS A 103 8.31 -10.09 -9.73
CA LYS A 103 6.97 -10.52 -9.34
C LYS A 103 6.84 -10.56 -7.82
N ASP A 104 5.61 -10.55 -7.32
CA ASP A 104 5.32 -10.69 -5.88
C ASP A 104 5.99 -11.94 -5.29
N SER A 105 5.98 -13.06 -6.02
CA SER A 105 6.65 -14.30 -5.61
C SER A 105 8.16 -14.13 -5.39
N ASP A 106 8.82 -13.35 -6.24
CA ASP A 106 10.27 -13.12 -6.17
C ASP A 106 10.62 -12.23 -4.98
N ASN A 107 9.80 -11.20 -4.75
CA ASN A 107 9.92 -10.30 -3.60
C ASN A 107 9.71 -11.07 -2.28
N ASN A 108 8.69 -11.92 -2.22
CA ASN A 108 8.40 -12.80 -1.07
C ASN A 108 9.53 -13.79 -0.82
N ALA A 109 10.06 -14.44 -1.87
CA ALA A 109 11.18 -15.36 -1.74
C ALA A 109 12.45 -14.68 -1.23
N LYS A 110 12.74 -13.46 -1.71
CA LYS A 110 13.86 -12.66 -1.21
C LYS A 110 13.67 -12.29 0.26
N LEU A 111 12.47 -11.85 0.65
CA LEU A 111 12.14 -11.51 2.04
C LEU A 111 12.40 -12.68 2.97
N LEU A 112 11.84 -13.85 2.65
CA LEU A 112 12.01 -15.07 3.45
C LEU A 112 13.49 -15.50 3.52
N LYS A 113 14.22 -15.40 2.41
CA LYS A 113 15.65 -15.70 2.38
C LYS A 113 16.43 -14.81 3.34
N GLN A 114 16.19 -13.51 3.35
CA GLN A 114 16.89 -12.56 4.23
C GLN A 114 16.57 -12.85 5.71
N LEU A 115 15.30 -13.06 6.03
CA LEU A 115 14.88 -13.35 7.41
C LEU A 115 15.44 -14.69 7.90
N ASN A 116 15.42 -15.73 7.09
CA ASN A 116 16.02 -17.02 7.45
C ASN A 116 17.54 -16.93 7.67
N LEU A 117 18.25 -16.10 6.92
CA LEU A 117 19.68 -15.84 7.15
C LEU A 117 19.94 -15.18 8.52
N ILE A 118 19.06 -14.26 8.94
CA ILE A 118 19.16 -13.63 10.26
C ILE A 118 18.91 -14.65 11.35
N HIS A 119 17.85 -15.47 11.22
CA HIS A 119 17.53 -16.51 12.19
C HIS A 119 18.62 -17.57 12.30
N ALA A 120 19.22 -18.00 11.19
CA ALA A 120 20.32 -18.95 11.19
C ALA A 120 21.59 -18.45 11.93
N ARG A 121 21.79 -17.12 11.96
CA ARG A 121 22.93 -16.49 12.67
C ARG A 121 22.66 -16.25 14.16
N ARG A 122 21.39 -16.28 14.56
CA ARG A 122 20.93 -16.00 15.92
C ARG A 122 20.40 -17.28 16.57
N GLU A 123 21.26 -18.28 16.76
CA GLU A 123 20.91 -19.64 17.28
C GLU A 123 20.11 -19.66 18.59
N ALA A 124 19.99 -18.54 19.30
CA ALA A 124 19.35 -18.44 20.61
C ALA A 124 17.99 -17.73 20.64
N LEU A 125 17.44 -17.28 19.53
CA LEU A 125 16.13 -16.64 19.56
C LEU A 125 15.03 -17.71 19.58
N ALA A 126 14.25 -17.72 20.67
CA ALA A 126 13.00 -18.46 20.71
C ALA A 126 12.10 -17.96 19.57
N VAL A 127 11.79 -18.81 18.63
CA VAL A 127 10.86 -18.52 17.54
C VAL A 127 9.47 -18.86 18.02
N GLU A 128 8.58 -17.90 18.00
CA GLU A 128 7.17 -18.12 18.31
C GLU A 128 6.51 -18.89 17.16
N LEU A 129 5.80 -19.98 17.52
CA LEU A 129 5.09 -20.83 16.58
C LEU A 129 3.60 -20.53 16.62
N LEU A 130 3.00 -20.51 15.46
CA LEU A 130 1.55 -20.51 15.30
C LEU A 130 0.97 -21.93 15.50
N PRO A 131 -0.34 -22.08 15.73
CA PRO A 131 -0.96 -23.39 15.96
C PRO A 131 -0.77 -24.40 14.81
N ASP A 132 -0.55 -23.93 13.58
CA ASP A 132 -0.27 -24.77 12.41
C ASP A 132 1.21 -25.13 12.24
N GLY A 133 2.06 -24.69 13.18
CA GLY A 133 3.50 -24.94 13.17
C GLY A 133 4.33 -23.95 12.37
N SER A 134 3.73 -22.96 11.69
CA SER A 134 4.46 -21.90 11.03
C SER A 134 5.13 -20.97 12.04
N ARG A 135 6.24 -20.33 11.64
CA ARG A 135 7.08 -19.50 12.50
C ARG A 135 6.82 -18.03 12.29
N LEU A 136 6.74 -17.26 13.36
CA LEU A 136 6.79 -15.80 13.31
C LEU A 136 8.25 -15.34 13.19
N LEU A 137 8.63 -14.79 12.04
CA LEU A 137 10.03 -14.44 11.75
C LEU A 137 10.40 -13.03 12.23
N SER A 138 9.53 -12.06 12.08
CA SER A 138 9.78 -10.67 12.46
C SER A 138 8.49 -9.89 12.60
N LYS A 139 8.48 -8.91 13.49
CA LYS A 139 7.49 -7.84 13.44
C LYS A 139 7.63 -7.09 12.14
N ALA A 140 6.52 -6.63 11.61
CA ALA A 140 6.45 -5.85 10.39
C ALA A 140 5.25 -4.92 10.41
N GLU A 141 5.29 -3.89 9.57
CA GLU A 141 4.14 -3.02 9.32
C GLU A 141 3.95 -2.81 7.82
N PHE A 142 2.73 -2.84 7.37
CA PHE A 142 2.37 -2.22 6.10
C PHE A 142 2.12 -0.73 6.30
N VAL A 143 2.59 0.06 5.36
CA VAL A 143 2.41 1.52 5.31
C VAL A 143 1.76 1.90 4.00
N CYS A 144 0.82 2.84 4.04
CA CYS A 144 0.24 3.50 2.87
C CYS A 144 0.23 5.00 3.10
N ALA A 145 0.94 5.74 2.25
CA ALA A 145 0.83 7.19 2.18
C ALA A 145 -0.06 7.56 0.99
N LEU A 146 -1.05 8.41 1.24
CA LEU A 146 -1.96 8.97 0.24
C LEU A 146 -1.64 10.44 0.04
N ALA A 147 -1.59 10.88 -1.20
CA ALA A 147 -1.49 12.27 -1.59
C ALA A 147 -2.55 12.57 -2.66
N LEU A 148 -3.45 13.48 -2.35
CA LEU A 148 -4.37 14.07 -3.32
C LEU A 148 -3.81 15.40 -3.75
N TYR A 149 -3.58 15.58 -5.05
CA TYR A 149 -3.11 16.82 -5.65
C TYR A 149 -4.20 17.46 -6.52
N ASP A 150 -4.39 18.75 -6.33
CA ASP A 150 -5.26 19.56 -7.19
C ASP A 150 -4.40 20.52 -8.03
N PRO A 151 -4.28 20.29 -9.35
CA PRO A 151 -3.46 21.13 -10.23
C PRO A 151 -4.00 22.57 -10.37
N ALA A 152 -5.29 22.81 -10.12
CA ALA A 152 -5.87 24.15 -10.20
C ALA A 152 -5.40 25.06 -9.06
N THR A 153 -5.07 24.48 -7.90
CA THR A 153 -4.62 25.23 -6.71
C THR A 153 -3.17 24.96 -6.32
N GLY A 154 -2.55 23.89 -6.87
CA GLY A 154 -1.23 23.42 -6.49
C GLY A 154 -1.15 22.84 -5.09
N LYS A 155 -2.29 22.52 -4.46
CA LYS A 155 -2.36 22.04 -3.08
C LYS A 155 -2.43 20.52 -2.99
N PHE A 156 -1.97 20.01 -1.85
CA PHE A 156 -2.08 18.60 -1.47
C PHE A 156 -2.98 18.43 -0.24
N LEU A 157 -3.73 17.34 -0.22
CA LEU A 157 -4.27 16.73 0.99
C LEU A 157 -3.62 15.36 1.16
N GLU A 158 -3.25 15.02 2.38
CA GLU A 158 -2.39 13.87 2.64
C GLU A 158 -2.87 13.09 3.87
N ALA A 159 -2.67 11.79 3.81
CA ALA A 159 -2.94 10.90 4.94
C ALA A 159 -2.01 9.70 4.88
N GLU A 160 -1.67 9.17 6.04
CA GLU A 160 -0.91 7.93 6.18
C GLU A 160 -1.66 6.94 7.07
N GLY A 161 -1.68 5.69 6.66
CA GLY A 161 -2.23 4.58 7.43
C GLY A 161 -1.23 3.45 7.54
N THR A 162 -1.23 2.76 8.67
CA THR A 162 -0.37 1.63 8.95
C THR A 162 -1.18 0.46 9.51
N VAL A 163 -0.65 -0.74 9.35
CA VAL A 163 -1.13 -1.92 10.06
C VAL A 163 0.06 -2.75 10.51
N GLU A 164 0.11 -3.01 11.79
CA GLU A 164 1.14 -3.83 12.41
C GLU A 164 0.80 -5.31 12.34
N GLY A 165 1.82 -6.14 12.19
CA GLY A 165 1.70 -7.58 12.14
C GLY A 165 3.06 -8.27 12.19
N TRP A 166 3.09 -9.48 11.66
CA TRP A 166 4.29 -10.31 11.64
C TRP A 166 4.49 -10.93 10.27
N ILE A 167 5.75 -11.19 9.92
CA ILE A 167 6.09 -12.03 8.78
C ILE A 167 6.20 -13.47 9.24
N THR A 168 5.48 -14.36 8.56
CA THR A 168 5.53 -15.81 8.75
C THR A 168 6.45 -16.47 7.74
N ASP A 169 6.97 -17.66 8.09
CA ASP A 169 7.80 -18.45 7.17
C ASP A 169 6.99 -19.26 6.14
N GLN A 170 5.68 -19.35 6.32
CA GLN A 170 4.74 -20.03 5.43
C GLN A 170 3.63 -19.06 5.00
N PRO A 171 3.09 -19.19 3.79
CA PRO A 171 1.98 -18.36 3.35
C PRO A 171 0.66 -18.79 4.01
N HIS A 172 -0.15 -17.78 4.38
CA HIS A 172 -1.50 -17.95 4.91
C HIS A 172 -2.50 -17.28 3.99
N GLY A 173 -3.33 -18.09 3.33
CA GLY A 173 -4.29 -17.62 2.33
C GLY A 173 -3.71 -17.39 0.94
N THR A 174 -4.59 -17.11 -0.02
CA THR A 174 -4.24 -16.92 -1.44
C THR A 174 -4.79 -15.61 -2.01
N GLY A 175 -5.46 -14.82 -1.18
CA GLY A 175 -6.03 -13.54 -1.58
C GLY A 175 -4.98 -12.42 -1.58
N GLY A 176 -5.41 -11.23 -2.02
CA GLY A 176 -4.57 -10.04 -1.99
C GLY A 176 -3.48 -10.01 -3.05
N PHE A 177 -2.36 -9.35 -2.73
CA PHE A 177 -1.19 -9.17 -3.60
C PHE A 177 0.04 -8.80 -2.76
N GLY A 178 1.21 -8.72 -3.38
CA GLY A 178 2.45 -8.34 -2.70
C GLY A 178 2.82 -9.33 -1.61
N TYR A 179 3.03 -8.81 -0.41
CA TYR A 179 3.45 -9.58 0.77
C TYR A 179 2.27 -10.09 1.63
N ASP A 180 1.02 -9.88 1.20
CA ASP A 180 -0.17 -10.30 1.95
C ASP A 180 -0.13 -11.76 2.42
N PRO A 181 0.34 -12.74 1.62
CA PRO A 181 0.38 -14.13 2.05
C PRO A 181 1.31 -14.41 3.24
N LEU A 182 2.35 -13.59 3.43
CA LEU A 182 3.32 -13.73 4.50
C LEU A 182 3.01 -12.86 5.72
N PHE A 183 1.98 -12.02 5.65
CA PHE A 183 1.67 -11.05 6.69
C PHE A 183 0.58 -11.56 7.63
N TRP A 184 0.95 -11.84 8.86
CA TRP A 184 0.08 -12.33 9.91
C TRP A 184 -0.45 -11.22 10.81
N LEU A 185 -1.72 -11.27 11.12
CA LEU A 185 -2.44 -10.34 11.99
C LEU A 185 -2.74 -11.01 13.33
N PRO A 186 -1.94 -10.77 14.38
CA PRO A 186 -2.11 -11.45 15.66
C PRO A 186 -3.47 -11.19 16.30
N GLY A 187 -4.00 -9.97 16.20
CA GLY A 187 -5.31 -9.61 16.76
C GLY A 187 -6.50 -10.34 16.14
N LEU A 188 -6.33 -10.91 14.95
CA LEU A 188 -7.34 -11.72 14.27
C LEU A 188 -6.99 -13.20 14.20
N SER A 189 -5.75 -13.57 14.55
CA SER A 189 -5.18 -14.91 14.34
C SER A 189 -5.38 -15.40 12.91
N ARG A 190 -5.13 -14.53 11.92
CA ARG A 190 -5.31 -14.80 10.50
C ARG A 190 -4.24 -14.09 9.66
N GLY A 191 -3.91 -14.66 8.50
CA GLY A 191 -3.11 -14.00 7.47
C GLY A 191 -3.88 -12.89 6.75
N MET A 192 -3.18 -11.85 6.32
CA MET A 192 -3.78 -10.75 5.52
C MET A 192 -4.44 -11.26 4.24
N ALA A 193 -3.87 -12.30 3.61
CA ALA A 193 -4.41 -12.91 2.39
C ALA A 193 -5.63 -13.82 2.63
N GLU A 194 -6.02 -14.05 3.87
CA GLU A 194 -7.24 -14.79 4.22
C GLU A 194 -8.46 -13.87 4.43
N LEU A 195 -8.24 -12.55 4.44
CA LEU A 195 -9.30 -11.58 4.62
C LEU A 195 -10.15 -11.40 3.37
N THR A 196 -11.43 -11.19 3.56
CA THR A 196 -12.32 -10.70 2.50
C THR A 196 -11.95 -9.25 2.14
N LYS A 197 -12.43 -8.77 0.99
CA LYS A 197 -12.19 -7.38 0.58
C LYS A 197 -12.74 -6.38 1.59
N ASP A 198 -13.91 -6.66 2.18
CA ASP A 198 -14.52 -5.78 3.17
C ASP A 198 -13.74 -5.75 4.48
N GLU A 199 -13.31 -6.91 4.98
CA GLU A 199 -12.45 -7.00 6.17
C GLU A 199 -11.14 -6.25 5.94
N LYS A 200 -10.48 -6.49 4.79
CA LYS A 200 -9.23 -5.83 4.43
C LYS A 200 -9.40 -4.32 4.31
N GLN A 201 -10.52 -3.83 3.73
CA GLN A 201 -10.83 -2.41 3.64
C GLN A 201 -10.95 -1.75 5.02
N GLN A 202 -11.44 -2.50 6.02
CA GLN A 202 -11.63 -1.96 7.37
C GLN A 202 -10.33 -1.83 8.18
N ILE A 203 -9.35 -2.71 7.96
CA ILE A 203 -8.19 -2.83 8.84
C ILE A 203 -6.85 -2.65 8.15
N SER A 204 -6.80 -2.63 6.81
CA SER A 204 -5.53 -2.49 6.10
C SER A 204 -4.96 -1.07 6.20
N HIS A 205 -3.65 -0.96 5.99
CA HIS A 205 -2.94 0.32 5.88
C HIS A 205 -3.62 1.30 4.91
N ARG A 206 -4.10 0.82 3.75
CA ARG A 206 -4.83 1.65 2.76
C ARG A 206 -6.21 2.04 3.25
N GLY A 207 -6.93 1.13 3.89
CA GLY A 207 -8.20 1.42 4.53
C GLY A 207 -8.06 2.49 5.61
N GLU A 208 -7.06 2.37 6.47
CA GLU A 208 -6.77 3.36 7.52
C GLU A 208 -6.35 4.73 6.93
N ALA A 209 -5.53 4.74 5.88
CA ALA A 209 -5.16 5.98 5.20
C ALA A 209 -6.40 6.67 4.58
N LEU A 210 -7.29 5.91 3.94
CA LEU A 210 -8.55 6.45 3.38
C LEU A 210 -9.47 6.99 4.47
N LYS A 211 -9.64 6.30 5.60
CA LYS A 211 -10.44 6.79 6.73
C LYS A 211 -9.94 8.15 7.24
N LYS A 212 -8.63 8.41 7.18
CA LYS A 212 -8.04 9.69 7.57
C LYS A 212 -8.17 10.76 6.48
N LEU A 213 -8.08 10.36 5.20
CA LEU A 213 -8.14 11.30 4.07
C LEU A 213 -9.56 11.83 3.84
N LEU A 214 -10.59 10.98 3.93
CA LEU A 214 -11.96 11.34 3.58
C LEU A 214 -12.51 12.54 4.38
N PRO A 215 -12.33 12.64 5.72
CA PRO A 215 -12.75 13.82 6.48
C PRO A 215 -12.02 15.09 6.06
N LEU A 216 -10.77 15.01 5.61
CA LEU A 216 -10.02 16.17 5.11
C LEU A 216 -10.61 16.70 3.80
N LEU A 217 -11.14 15.79 2.96
CA LEU A 217 -11.84 16.16 1.74
C LEU A 217 -13.16 16.91 2.02
N GLU A 218 -13.90 16.49 3.05
CA GLU A 218 -15.15 17.13 3.46
C GLU A 218 -14.91 18.53 4.06
N GLN A 219 -13.84 18.70 4.82
CA GLN A 219 -13.47 19.99 5.43
C GLN A 219 -12.90 21.01 4.43
N ALA A 220 -12.40 20.53 3.28
CA ALA A 220 -11.83 21.38 2.23
C ALA A 220 -12.91 21.96 1.29
N GLN A 221 -14.20 21.71 1.54
CA GLN A 221 -15.35 22.31 0.86
C GLN A 221 -15.66 23.68 1.46
#